data_c492c5b33ab2a40fe1ee2f24cdc6842a
#
_entry.id   c492c5b33ab2a40fe1ee2f24cdc6842a
#
_cell.length_a   1.000
_cell.length_b   1.000
_cell.length_c   1.000
_cell.angle_alpha   90.00
_cell.angle_beta   90.00
_cell.angle_gamma   90.00
#
_symmetry.space_group_name_H-M   'P 1'
#
loop_
_entity.id
_entity.type
_entity.pdbx_description
1 polymer ?
#
loop_
_entity_poly.entity_id
_entity_poly.type
_entity_poly.pdbx_seq_one_letter_code
_entity_poly.pdbx_strand_id
1 'polypeptide(L)'
;MSEEERPAATDPAHNPGSDAADGTRPHDPAVSEALSAFMRQGWADPPRDVAEEPVVPWAAKRRARLAERFPDDVLVIPAGTLKSRNNDCDYPFRVDTAHVWLTGNQESDAVFVLEHDQPTLFYRPRASRQSDEFFRDARYGEFWAGHRPSLEETERRLGVPCRDLDELPDLLAKTPDARVHRGADRVVDAQVGGDEERDKELSSALAELRLVKDSWEVEQMQLAVDATSRGFDDCLREWDRVL
;
A
#
# COMPACT_ATOMS: atom_id res chain seq x y z
N MET A 1 4.42 -11.30 -56.24
CA MET A 1 3.57 -11.76 -55.09
C MET A 1 3.93 -10.84 -53.96
N SER A 2 3.08 -9.86 -53.72
CA SER A 2 3.28 -8.79 -52.76
C SER A 2 2.68 -9.25 -51.42
N GLU A 3 3.51 -9.26 -50.35
CA GLU A 3 3.04 -9.48 -49.00
C GLU A 3 2.27 -8.22 -48.54
N GLU A 4 0.98 -8.36 -48.28
CA GLU A 4 0.15 -7.37 -47.64
C GLU A 4 0.48 -7.32 -46.14
N GLU A 5 1.10 -6.23 -45.70
CA GLU A 5 1.24 -5.89 -44.30
C GLU A 5 -0.15 -5.68 -43.65
N ARG A 6 -0.44 -6.56 -42.71
CA ARG A 6 -1.64 -6.44 -41.84
C ARG A 6 -1.38 -5.34 -40.81
N PRO A 7 -2.24 -4.31 -40.71
CA PRO A 7 -2.05 -3.26 -39.71
C PRO A 7 -2.23 -3.83 -38.29
N ALA A 8 -1.30 -3.44 -37.41
CA ALA A 8 -1.34 -3.76 -35.99
C ALA A 8 -2.65 -3.29 -35.37
N ALA A 9 -3.33 -4.19 -34.69
CA ALA A 9 -4.52 -3.90 -33.91
C ALA A 9 -4.16 -2.92 -32.78
N THR A 10 -4.68 -1.71 -32.86
CA THR A 10 -4.70 -0.74 -31.77
C THR A 10 -5.62 -1.28 -30.66
N ASP A 11 -5.06 -1.48 -29.48
CA ASP A 11 -5.77 -1.87 -28.27
C ASP A 11 -6.75 -0.75 -27.86
N PRO A 12 -8.08 -0.96 -27.86
CA PRO A 12 -9.07 0.08 -27.59
C PRO A 12 -9.51 0.06 -26.13
N ALA A 13 -8.64 0.11 -25.14
CA ALA A 13 -9.09 0.22 -23.77
C ALA A 13 -8.04 0.78 -22.81
N HIS A 14 -7.52 1.95 -23.10
CA HIS A 14 -7.01 2.80 -22.04
C HIS A 14 -7.73 4.15 -22.14
N ASN A 15 -8.81 4.30 -21.37
CA ASN A 15 -9.46 5.59 -21.18
C ASN A 15 -8.78 6.27 -19.97
N PRO A 16 -7.91 7.29 -20.18
CA PRO A 16 -7.18 7.95 -19.11
C PRO A 16 -8.00 9.00 -18.34
N GLY A 17 -9.33 8.89 -18.36
CA GLY A 17 -10.24 9.95 -17.92
C GLY A 17 -11.14 9.62 -16.73
N SER A 18 -10.85 8.60 -15.90
CA SER A 18 -11.73 8.27 -14.77
C SER A 18 -11.05 8.16 -13.40
N ASP A 19 -9.89 8.77 -13.22
CA ASP A 19 -9.38 9.02 -11.87
C ASP A 19 -10.05 10.30 -11.36
N ALA A 20 -11.33 10.14 -10.95
CA ALA A 20 -12.05 11.21 -10.28
C ALA A 20 -11.38 11.43 -8.92
N ALA A 21 -10.89 12.65 -8.72
CA ALA A 21 -10.36 13.16 -7.46
C ALA A 21 -11.40 13.21 -6.30
N ASP A 22 -12.54 12.56 -6.46
CA ASP A 22 -13.69 12.56 -5.55
C ASP A 22 -14.03 11.16 -5.00
N GLY A 23 -13.19 10.16 -5.05
CA GLY A 23 -13.44 8.86 -4.40
C GLY A 23 -14.72 8.10 -4.81
N THR A 24 -15.64 8.73 -5.50
CA THR A 24 -16.91 8.15 -5.98
C THR A 24 -16.69 7.43 -7.30
N ARG A 25 -16.95 6.13 -7.33
CA ARG A 25 -16.96 5.36 -8.59
C ARG A 25 -18.23 5.66 -9.37
N PRO A 26 -18.19 5.58 -10.72
CA PRO A 26 -19.37 5.81 -11.58
C PRO A 26 -20.59 4.92 -11.26
N HIS A 27 -20.40 3.90 -10.44
CA HIS A 27 -21.43 2.92 -10.07
C HIS A 27 -21.84 2.98 -8.59
N ASP A 28 -21.38 3.98 -7.82
CA ASP A 28 -21.87 4.15 -6.45
C ASP A 28 -23.36 4.47 -6.47
N PRO A 29 -24.20 3.68 -5.79
CA PRO A 29 -25.64 3.87 -5.85
C PRO A 29 -26.03 5.20 -5.20
N ALA A 30 -26.94 5.93 -5.81
CA ALA A 30 -27.59 7.08 -5.18
C ALA A 30 -28.36 6.61 -3.95
N VAL A 31 -27.95 7.09 -2.78
CA VAL A 31 -28.54 6.70 -1.49
C VAL A 31 -29.44 7.82 -0.97
N SER A 32 -30.66 7.49 -0.53
CA SER A 32 -31.55 8.49 0.07
C SER A 32 -31.02 8.96 1.42
N GLU A 33 -31.34 10.21 1.81
CA GLU A 33 -30.96 10.75 3.11
C GLU A 33 -31.48 9.88 4.28
N ALA A 34 -32.66 9.29 4.14
CA ALA A 34 -33.23 8.39 5.14
C ALA A 34 -32.38 7.11 5.32
N LEU A 35 -31.88 6.54 4.22
CA LEU A 35 -30.98 5.39 4.29
C LEU A 35 -29.60 5.79 4.84
N SER A 36 -29.06 6.93 4.43
CA SER A 36 -27.82 7.47 4.99
C SER A 36 -27.91 7.67 6.51
N ALA A 37 -29.00 8.29 6.98
CA ALA A 37 -29.21 8.49 8.41
C ALA A 37 -29.35 7.16 9.18
N PHE A 38 -29.99 6.17 8.60
CA PHE A 38 -30.10 4.82 9.17
C PHE A 38 -28.73 4.13 9.24
N MET A 39 -27.96 4.18 8.16
CA MET A 39 -26.64 3.52 8.06
C MET A 39 -25.58 4.15 8.97
N ARG A 40 -25.75 5.41 9.40
CA ARG A 40 -24.84 6.06 10.36
C ARG A 40 -25.10 5.68 11.82
N GLN A 41 -26.07 4.83 12.13
CA GLN A 41 -26.51 4.53 13.50
C GLN A 41 -26.32 3.06 13.85
N GLY A 42 -26.06 2.81 15.16
CA GLY A 42 -26.12 1.47 15.73
C GLY A 42 -24.88 0.58 15.51
N TRP A 43 -23.81 1.10 14.95
CA TRP A 43 -22.58 0.34 14.78
C TRP A 43 -21.74 0.36 16.06
N ALA A 44 -21.35 -0.83 16.52
CA ALA A 44 -20.41 -0.96 17.62
C ALA A 44 -19.00 -0.51 17.19
N ASP A 45 -18.24 0.08 18.12
CA ASP A 45 -16.84 0.33 17.90
C ASP A 45 -16.09 -0.99 17.70
N PRO A 46 -15.12 -1.06 16.77
CA PRO A 46 -14.29 -2.24 16.63
C PRO A 46 -13.43 -2.45 17.89
N PRO A 47 -13.02 -3.70 18.16
CA PRO A 47 -12.07 -3.98 19.22
C PRO A 47 -10.76 -3.22 18.98
N ARG A 48 -10.22 -2.59 20.02
CA ARG A 48 -9.00 -1.75 19.95
C ARG A 48 -7.74 -2.47 20.45
N ASP A 49 -7.81 -3.77 20.66
CA ASP A 49 -6.66 -4.55 21.11
C ASP A 49 -5.77 -4.90 19.90
N VAL A 50 -4.77 -4.06 19.67
CA VAL A 50 -3.83 -4.23 18.56
C VAL A 50 -2.45 -4.48 19.16
N ALA A 51 -1.93 -5.68 18.95
CA ALA A 51 -0.57 -6.05 19.30
C ALA A 51 0.44 -5.48 18.31
N GLU A 52 1.64 -5.21 18.78
CA GLU A 52 2.77 -4.85 17.93
C GLU A 52 3.15 -6.04 17.02
N GLU A 53 3.42 -5.75 15.76
CA GLU A 53 3.84 -6.76 14.78
C GLU A 53 5.27 -7.26 15.08
N PRO A 54 5.54 -8.57 14.99
CA PRO A 54 6.88 -9.12 15.25
C PRO A 54 7.99 -8.54 14.36
N VAL A 55 7.64 -7.94 13.23
CA VAL A 55 8.60 -7.31 12.31
C VAL A 55 9.14 -5.97 12.81
N VAL A 56 8.47 -5.32 13.76
CA VAL A 56 8.77 -3.94 14.21
C VAL A 56 10.25 -3.72 14.57
N PRO A 57 10.88 -4.53 15.44
CA PRO A 57 12.28 -4.32 15.80
C PRO A 57 13.25 -4.52 14.62
N TRP A 58 12.86 -5.33 13.64
CA TRP A 58 13.63 -5.55 12.41
C TRP A 58 13.47 -4.38 11.44
N ALA A 59 12.25 -3.93 11.21
CA ALA A 59 11.97 -2.76 10.41
C ALA A 59 12.68 -1.50 10.95
N ALA A 60 12.72 -1.32 12.27
CA ALA A 60 13.48 -0.23 12.91
C ALA A 60 14.98 -0.27 12.57
N LYS A 61 15.62 -1.44 12.64
CA LYS A 61 17.02 -1.62 12.25
C LYS A 61 17.26 -1.33 10.77
N ARG A 62 16.32 -1.72 9.90
CA ARG A 62 16.40 -1.48 8.46
C ARG A 62 16.29 0.00 8.14
N ARG A 63 15.39 0.73 8.81
CA ARG A 63 15.27 2.19 8.71
C ARG A 63 16.54 2.90 9.16
N ALA A 64 17.14 2.49 10.28
CA ALA A 64 18.41 3.06 10.75
C ALA A 64 19.54 2.89 9.71
N ARG A 65 19.68 1.70 9.11
CA ARG A 65 20.67 1.45 8.04
C ARG A 65 20.42 2.30 6.79
N LEU A 66 19.16 2.57 6.46
CA LEU A 66 18.83 3.45 5.34
C LEU A 66 19.16 4.92 5.67
N ALA A 67 18.84 5.39 6.89
CA ALA A 67 19.18 6.73 7.37
C ALA A 67 20.71 6.99 7.38
N GLU A 68 21.50 6.01 7.81
CA GLU A 68 22.97 6.10 7.75
C GLU A 68 23.51 6.31 6.32
N ARG A 69 22.80 5.80 5.33
CA ARG A 69 23.20 5.91 3.91
C ARG A 69 22.79 7.24 3.28
N PHE A 70 21.75 7.87 3.82
CA PHE A 70 21.18 9.14 3.33
C PHE A 70 20.93 10.12 4.50
N PRO A 71 21.97 10.55 5.21
CA PRO A 71 21.82 11.30 6.46
C PRO A 71 21.20 12.69 6.30
N ASP A 72 21.34 13.29 5.12
CA ASP A 72 20.91 14.66 4.82
C ASP A 72 19.67 14.72 3.91
N ASP A 73 19.13 13.55 3.51
CA ASP A 73 18.04 13.48 2.56
C ASP A 73 16.67 13.22 3.24
N VAL A 74 15.63 13.66 2.58
CA VAL A 74 14.25 13.21 2.83
C VAL A 74 13.92 12.12 1.82
N LEU A 75 13.52 10.96 2.31
CA LEU A 75 13.25 9.78 1.50
C LEU A 75 11.74 9.47 1.51
N VAL A 76 11.16 9.29 0.34
CA VAL A 76 9.72 9.02 0.15
C VAL A 76 9.55 7.66 -0.52
N ILE A 77 8.93 6.72 0.19
CA ILE A 77 8.75 5.34 -0.25
C ILE A 77 7.26 4.96 -0.20
N PRO A 78 6.52 5.08 -1.32
CA PRO A 78 5.10 4.72 -1.37
C PRO A 78 4.86 3.22 -1.27
N ALA A 79 3.72 2.83 -0.70
CA ALA A 79 3.22 1.44 -0.70
C ALA A 79 2.66 1.02 -2.07
N GLY A 80 2.16 1.99 -2.81
CA GLY A 80 1.38 1.81 -4.01
C GLY A 80 -0.12 1.90 -3.77
N THR A 81 -0.87 1.90 -4.85
CA THR A 81 -2.33 2.07 -4.86
C THR A 81 -3.05 0.85 -5.40
N LEU A 82 -4.32 0.72 -5.08
CA LEU A 82 -5.21 -0.29 -5.67
C LEU A 82 -5.32 -0.07 -7.19
N LYS A 83 -5.30 -1.18 -7.95
CA LYS A 83 -5.42 -1.16 -9.41
C LYS A 83 -6.73 -1.78 -9.83
N SER A 84 -7.58 -1.01 -10.51
CA SER A 84 -8.82 -1.52 -11.06
C SER A 84 -8.57 -2.66 -12.04
N ARG A 85 -9.23 -3.77 -11.82
CA ARG A 85 -9.26 -4.91 -12.72
C ARG A 85 -10.38 -4.74 -13.74
N ASN A 86 -11.56 -4.34 -13.24
CA ASN A 86 -12.77 -4.17 -14.02
C ASN A 86 -13.75 -3.31 -13.18
N ASN A 87 -14.69 -2.64 -13.72
CA ASN A 87 -15.73 -1.78 -13.13
C ASN A 87 -15.58 -1.47 -11.62
N ASP A 88 -16.07 -2.39 -10.78
CA ASP A 88 -16.14 -2.31 -9.32
C ASP A 88 -15.16 -3.25 -8.61
N CYS A 89 -14.32 -3.98 -9.35
CA CYS A 89 -13.37 -4.93 -8.81
C CYS A 89 -11.93 -4.45 -8.99
N ASP A 90 -11.15 -4.49 -7.93
CA ASP A 90 -9.70 -4.27 -7.99
C ASP A 90 -8.94 -5.60 -8.08
N TYR A 91 -7.72 -5.56 -8.58
CA TYR A 91 -6.77 -6.65 -8.38
C TYR A 91 -6.41 -6.78 -6.90
N PRO A 92 -6.08 -7.99 -6.40
CA PRO A 92 -5.52 -8.14 -5.07
C PRO A 92 -4.32 -7.19 -4.92
N PHE A 93 -4.37 -6.37 -3.86
CA PHE A 93 -3.30 -5.41 -3.59
C PHE A 93 -2.00 -6.13 -3.26
N ARG A 94 -0.93 -5.66 -3.85
CA ARG A 94 0.42 -6.09 -3.50
C ARG A 94 1.26 -4.85 -3.23
N VAL A 95 1.61 -4.70 -1.96
CA VAL A 95 2.43 -3.58 -1.49
C VAL A 95 3.82 -3.59 -2.15
N ASP A 96 4.39 -2.40 -2.36
CA ASP A 96 5.78 -2.28 -2.77
C ASP A 96 6.72 -2.95 -1.75
N THR A 97 7.69 -3.68 -2.26
CA THR A 97 8.55 -4.51 -1.43
C THR A 97 9.54 -3.73 -0.57
N ALA A 98 9.96 -2.53 -0.98
CA ALA A 98 10.79 -1.66 -0.16
C ALA A 98 9.97 -1.04 0.97
N HIS A 99 8.72 -0.63 0.67
CA HIS A 99 7.80 -0.09 1.65
C HIS A 99 7.53 -1.08 2.79
N VAL A 100 7.08 -2.32 2.46
CA VAL A 100 6.79 -3.33 3.50
C VAL A 100 8.04 -3.73 4.27
N TRP A 101 9.20 -3.77 3.64
CA TRP A 101 10.47 -4.11 4.28
C TRP A 101 10.87 -3.08 5.35
N LEU A 102 10.58 -1.79 5.13
CA LEU A 102 10.89 -0.69 6.05
C LEU A 102 9.82 -0.49 7.14
N THR A 103 8.58 -0.87 6.89
CA THR A 103 7.45 -0.50 7.75
C THR A 103 6.68 -1.69 8.33
N GLY A 104 6.65 -2.83 7.64
CA GLY A 104 5.70 -3.91 7.90
C GLY A 104 4.28 -3.62 7.42
N ASN A 105 3.98 -2.42 6.92
CA ASN A 105 2.65 -2.07 6.43
C ASN A 105 2.32 -2.79 5.12
N GLN A 106 1.10 -3.33 5.03
CA GLN A 106 0.60 -4.03 3.85
C GLN A 106 -0.67 -3.39 3.26
N GLU A 107 -1.08 -2.25 3.81
CA GLU A 107 -2.24 -1.51 3.33
C GLU A 107 -1.88 -0.64 2.12
N SER A 108 -2.85 -0.45 1.21
CA SER A 108 -2.74 0.48 0.08
C SER A 108 -2.76 1.94 0.54
N ASP A 109 -2.34 2.81 -0.35
CA ASP A 109 -2.44 4.26 -0.17
C ASP A 109 -1.76 4.72 1.12
N ALA A 110 -0.57 4.19 1.35
CA ALA A 110 0.32 4.59 2.43
C ALA A 110 1.65 5.06 1.85
N VAL A 111 2.25 6.07 2.46
CA VAL A 111 3.54 6.62 2.06
C VAL A 111 4.45 6.70 3.27
N PHE A 112 5.56 5.99 3.23
CA PHE A 112 6.58 6.09 4.24
C PHE A 112 7.54 7.23 3.89
N VAL A 113 7.77 8.12 4.85
CA VAL A 113 8.74 9.20 4.74
C VAL A 113 9.78 9.05 5.84
N LEU A 114 11.05 9.17 5.47
CA LEU A 114 12.17 9.21 6.40
C LEU A 114 12.86 10.56 6.24
N GLU A 115 12.64 11.46 7.21
CA GLU A 115 13.35 12.74 7.30
C GLU A 115 14.57 12.55 8.19
N HIS A 116 15.75 12.45 7.58
CA HIS A 116 16.99 12.09 8.27
C HIS A 116 16.85 10.74 9.01
N ASP A 117 16.63 10.72 10.30
CA ASP A 117 16.41 9.55 11.15
C ASP A 117 14.97 9.46 11.71
N GLN A 118 14.09 10.40 11.34
CA GLN A 118 12.71 10.49 11.83
C GLN A 118 11.74 9.80 10.85
N PRO A 119 11.24 8.62 11.16
CA PRO A 119 10.29 7.91 10.31
C PRO A 119 8.87 8.45 10.54
N THR A 120 8.09 8.60 9.47
CA THR A 120 6.67 8.89 9.51
C THR A 120 5.94 8.05 8.47
N LEU A 121 4.84 7.42 8.83
CA LEU A 121 3.96 6.74 7.91
C LEU A 121 2.72 7.59 7.67
N PHE A 122 2.59 8.13 6.47
CA PHE A 122 1.35 8.75 6.01
C PHE A 122 0.42 7.65 5.54
N TYR A 123 -0.79 7.63 6.10
CA TYR A 123 -1.71 6.52 5.91
C TYR A 123 -3.14 7.05 5.87
N ARG A 124 -3.97 6.52 4.97
CA ARG A 124 -5.40 6.83 4.93
C ARG A 124 -6.10 6.10 6.08
N PRO A 125 -6.53 6.80 7.14
CA PRO A 125 -7.12 6.17 8.31
C PRO A 125 -8.51 5.61 8.01
N ARG A 126 -9.02 4.81 8.93
CA ARG A 126 -10.41 4.37 8.93
C ARG A 126 -11.35 5.57 9.00
N ALA A 127 -12.33 5.60 8.09
CA ALA A 127 -13.43 6.54 8.16
C ALA A 127 -14.32 6.28 9.40
N SER A 128 -14.90 7.35 9.94
CA SER A 128 -15.88 7.20 10.99
C SER A 128 -17.09 6.39 10.50
N ARG A 129 -17.58 5.45 11.31
CA ARG A 129 -18.82 4.71 11.03
C ARG A 129 -20.08 5.58 10.97
N GLN A 130 -19.95 6.84 11.41
CA GLN A 130 -21.00 7.86 11.31
C GLN A 130 -20.88 8.68 10.01
N SER A 131 -19.87 8.44 9.19
CA SER A 131 -19.70 9.09 7.88
C SER A 131 -20.32 8.26 6.76
N ASP A 132 -20.62 8.92 5.64
CA ASP A 132 -21.11 8.23 4.44
C ASP A 132 -20.04 7.32 3.81
N GLU A 133 -18.78 7.65 3.95
CA GLU A 133 -17.65 6.85 3.45
C GLU A 133 -17.72 5.40 3.96
N PHE A 134 -18.10 5.20 5.22
CA PHE A 134 -18.19 3.87 5.82
C PHE A 134 -19.00 2.88 4.99
N PHE A 135 -20.12 3.27 4.40
CA PHE A 135 -21.03 2.38 3.69
C PHE A 135 -21.21 2.72 2.20
N ARG A 136 -20.75 3.89 1.73
CA ARG A 136 -20.87 4.31 0.33
C ARG A 136 -19.61 4.05 -0.48
N ASP A 137 -18.45 4.18 0.15
CA ASP A 137 -17.18 3.98 -0.53
C ASP A 137 -16.89 2.48 -0.66
N ALA A 138 -17.07 1.94 -1.86
CA ALA A 138 -16.85 0.53 -2.15
C ALA A 138 -15.35 0.13 -2.07
N ARG A 139 -14.43 1.10 -2.06
CA ARG A 139 -12.99 0.86 -2.09
C ARG A 139 -12.36 0.91 -0.70
N TYR A 140 -12.79 1.87 0.14
CA TYR A 140 -12.19 2.15 1.44
C TYR A 140 -13.17 2.05 2.60
N GLY A 141 -14.48 2.01 2.31
CA GLY A 141 -15.50 1.88 3.35
C GLY A 141 -15.44 0.52 4.03
N GLU A 142 -15.36 0.50 5.37
CA GLU A 142 -15.26 -0.75 6.16
C GLU A 142 -16.41 -1.71 5.90
N PHE A 143 -17.59 -1.20 5.53
CA PHE A 143 -18.76 -2.04 5.24
C PHE A 143 -18.52 -2.98 4.04
N TRP A 144 -17.73 -2.55 3.06
CA TRP A 144 -17.45 -3.29 1.83
C TRP A 144 -16.06 -3.95 1.83
N ALA A 145 -15.06 -3.18 2.26
CA ALA A 145 -13.66 -3.57 2.16
C ALA A 145 -13.13 -4.30 3.40
N GLY A 146 -13.93 -4.31 4.51
CA GLY A 146 -13.51 -4.86 5.79
C GLY A 146 -12.79 -3.85 6.67
N HIS A 147 -12.30 -4.33 7.82
CA HIS A 147 -11.69 -3.50 8.83
C HIS A 147 -10.44 -2.78 8.31
N ARG A 148 -10.42 -1.45 8.48
CA ARG A 148 -9.26 -0.59 8.23
C ARG A 148 -8.80 0.03 9.56
N PRO A 149 -7.52 -0.07 9.92
CA PRO A 149 -7.05 0.47 11.20
C PRO A 149 -7.08 1.99 11.24
N SER A 150 -7.21 2.56 12.44
CA SER A 150 -7.01 3.99 12.68
C SER A 150 -5.52 4.34 12.68
N LEU A 151 -5.18 5.65 12.71
CA LEU A 151 -3.80 6.10 12.84
C LEU A 151 -3.14 5.53 14.10
N GLU A 152 -3.82 5.62 15.25
CA GLU A 152 -3.31 5.11 16.53
C GLU A 152 -3.13 3.58 16.55
N GLU A 153 -4.05 2.84 15.91
CA GLU A 153 -3.95 1.40 15.78
C GLU A 153 -2.75 1.02 14.89
N THR A 154 -2.57 1.73 13.77
CA THR A 154 -1.45 1.54 12.85
C THR A 154 -0.11 1.87 13.52
N GLU A 155 -0.05 3.00 14.24
CA GLU A 155 1.15 3.41 14.97
C GLU A 155 1.55 2.36 16.03
N ARG A 156 0.60 1.87 16.83
CA ARG A 156 0.87 0.80 17.81
C ARG A 156 1.32 -0.50 17.15
N ARG A 157 0.66 -0.88 16.06
CA ARG A 157 0.97 -2.12 15.34
C ARG A 157 2.35 -2.11 14.70
N LEU A 158 2.75 -0.98 14.11
CA LEU A 158 3.96 -0.88 13.29
C LEU A 158 5.14 -0.18 13.97
N GLY A 159 4.94 0.40 15.15
CA GLY A 159 5.99 1.10 15.87
C GLY A 159 6.58 2.29 15.08
N VAL A 160 5.76 2.99 14.31
CA VAL A 160 6.13 4.16 13.50
C VAL A 160 5.08 5.22 13.69
N PRO A 161 5.45 6.49 13.96
CA PRO A 161 4.52 7.60 14.01
C PRO A 161 3.68 7.68 12.73
N CYS A 162 2.36 7.80 12.90
CA CYS A 162 1.41 7.83 11.79
C CYS A 162 0.74 9.18 11.65
N ARG A 163 0.57 9.65 10.43
CA ARG A 163 -0.14 10.88 10.08
C ARG A 163 -1.17 10.60 9.00
N ASP A 164 -2.17 11.46 8.91
CA ASP A 164 -3.16 11.38 7.85
C ASP A 164 -2.50 11.58 6.48
N LEU A 165 -2.90 10.77 5.49
CA LEU A 165 -2.40 10.89 4.13
C LEU A 165 -2.68 12.26 3.51
N ASP A 166 -3.76 12.92 3.92
CA ASP A 166 -4.12 14.26 3.46
C ASP A 166 -3.09 15.33 3.88
N GLU A 167 -2.22 15.04 4.85
CA GLU A 167 -1.14 15.94 5.27
C GLU A 167 0.15 15.78 4.43
N LEU A 168 0.25 14.74 3.62
CA LEU A 168 1.44 14.45 2.81
C LEU A 168 1.77 15.57 1.81
N PRO A 169 0.81 16.13 1.05
CA PRO A 169 1.11 17.21 0.10
C PRO A 169 1.79 18.43 0.74
N ASP A 170 1.40 18.79 1.95
CA ASP A 170 2.00 19.89 2.70
C ASP A 170 3.46 19.62 3.09
N LEU A 171 3.80 18.36 3.37
CA LEU A 171 5.18 17.96 3.63
C LEU A 171 5.99 18.01 2.35
N LEU A 172 5.49 17.40 1.27
CA LEU A 172 6.20 17.32 -0.02
C LEU A 172 6.46 18.72 -0.60
N ALA A 173 5.53 19.66 -0.42
CA ALA A 173 5.72 21.05 -0.83
C ALA A 173 6.87 21.75 -0.08
N LYS A 174 7.22 21.31 1.14
CA LYS A 174 8.33 21.84 1.94
C LYS A 174 9.66 21.14 1.67
N THR A 175 9.62 20.00 1.01
CA THR A 175 10.78 19.14 0.73
C THR A 175 10.92 18.86 -0.77
N PRO A 176 11.10 19.90 -1.61
CA PRO A 176 11.12 19.75 -3.06
C PRO A 176 12.28 18.88 -3.58
N ASP A 177 13.34 18.75 -2.78
CA ASP A 177 14.53 17.96 -3.09
C ASP A 177 14.47 16.54 -2.53
N ALA A 178 13.31 16.08 -2.05
CA ALA A 178 13.14 14.72 -1.55
C ALA A 178 13.48 13.69 -2.63
N ARG A 179 14.09 12.57 -2.21
CA ARG A 179 14.28 11.40 -3.09
C ARG A 179 13.06 10.49 -3.02
N VAL A 180 12.59 10.02 -4.16
CA VAL A 180 11.40 9.17 -4.26
C VAL A 180 11.75 7.80 -4.81
N HIS A 181 11.25 6.75 -4.14
CA HIS A 181 11.21 5.42 -4.73
C HIS A 181 10.06 5.35 -5.74
N ARG A 182 10.36 5.70 -7.00
CA ARG A 182 9.37 5.88 -8.06
C ARG A 182 8.79 4.59 -8.59
N GLY A 183 7.61 4.72 -9.20
CA GLY A 183 6.90 3.65 -9.91
C GLY A 183 5.89 2.88 -9.07
N ALA A 184 5.87 3.07 -7.75
CA ALA A 184 4.87 2.46 -6.87
C ALA A 184 3.55 3.26 -6.86
N ASP A 185 3.63 4.60 -6.87
CA ASP A 185 2.47 5.49 -6.82
C ASP A 185 2.66 6.70 -7.76
N ARG A 186 1.84 6.76 -8.81
CA ARG A 186 1.90 7.83 -9.81
C ARG A 186 1.53 9.21 -9.26
N VAL A 187 0.66 9.28 -8.25
CA VAL A 187 0.23 10.55 -7.65
C VAL A 187 1.39 11.13 -6.85
N VAL A 188 2.06 10.34 -6.05
CA VAL A 188 3.27 10.73 -5.31
C VAL A 188 4.39 11.09 -6.28
N ASP A 189 4.61 10.27 -7.31
CA ASP A 189 5.62 10.53 -8.34
C ASP A 189 5.44 11.89 -9.03
N ALA A 190 4.19 12.32 -9.22
CA ALA A 190 3.87 13.60 -9.85
C ALA A 190 3.99 14.80 -8.89
N GLN A 191 3.88 14.59 -7.58
CA GLN A 191 3.94 15.64 -6.57
C GLN A 191 5.37 16.03 -6.19
N VAL A 192 6.32 15.12 -6.33
CA VAL A 192 7.72 15.39 -6.02
C VAL A 192 8.47 15.65 -7.32
N GLY A 193 8.92 16.89 -7.49
CA GLY A 193 9.92 17.22 -8.51
C GLY A 193 11.15 16.37 -8.24
N GLY A 194 11.92 15.96 -9.23
CA GLY A 194 12.97 15.05 -8.88
C GLY A 194 14.19 15.11 -9.77
N ASP A 195 15.31 14.75 -9.17
CA ASP A 195 16.51 14.36 -9.87
C ASP A 195 16.47 12.84 -10.08
N GLU A 196 16.30 12.44 -11.33
CA GLU A 196 16.15 11.03 -11.70
C GLU A 196 17.35 10.16 -11.25
N GLU A 197 18.56 10.74 -11.23
CA GLU A 197 19.75 10.02 -10.79
C GLU A 197 19.74 9.80 -9.25
N ARG A 198 19.30 10.81 -8.48
CA ARG A 198 19.15 10.68 -7.02
C ARG A 198 18.06 9.65 -6.66
N ASP A 199 16.97 9.60 -7.40
CA ASP A 199 15.90 8.61 -7.21
C ASP A 199 16.36 7.19 -7.56
N LYS A 200 17.17 7.02 -8.60
CA LYS A 200 17.81 5.74 -8.95
C LYS A 200 18.81 5.28 -7.88
N GLU A 201 19.57 6.22 -7.30
CA GLU A 201 20.48 5.92 -6.20
C GLU A 201 19.74 5.38 -4.98
N LEU A 202 18.61 6.00 -4.60
CA LEU A 202 17.74 5.48 -3.54
C LEU A 202 17.23 4.07 -3.86
N SER A 203 16.71 3.87 -5.06
CA SER A 203 16.17 2.57 -5.49
C SER A 203 17.25 1.48 -5.49
N SER A 204 18.47 1.81 -5.92
CA SER A 204 19.62 0.91 -5.90
C SER A 204 20.03 0.57 -4.47
N ALA A 205 20.09 1.57 -3.59
CA ALA A 205 20.41 1.37 -2.18
C ALA A 205 19.39 0.47 -1.47
N LEU A 206 18.09 0.68 -1.72
CA LEU A 206 17.03 -0.17 -1.20
C LEU A 206 17.15 -1.62 -1.70
N ALA A 207 17.50 -1.82 -2.97
CA ALA A 207 17.73 -3.15 -3.52
C ALA A 207 18.92 -3.85 -2.87
N GLU A 208 20.05 -3.14 -2.70
CA GLU A 208 21.26 -3.67 -2.07
C GLU A 208 21.06 -4.02 -0.60
N LEU A 209 20.39 -3.14 0.17
CA LEU A 209 20.10 -3.38 1.59
C LEU A 209 19.24 -4.62 1.81
N ARG A 210 18.38 -4.96 0.86
CA ARG A 210 17.48 -6.13 0.87
C ARG A 210 18.10 -7.39 0.29
N LEU A 211 19.29 -7.30 -0.31
CA LEU A 211 19.95 -8.45 -0.93
C LEU A 211 20.33 -9.50 0.12
N VAL A 212 20.91 -9.06 1.23
CA VAL A 212 21.27 -9.95 2.35
C VAL A 212 20.13 -9.96 3.36
N LYS A 213 19.53 -11.14 3.55
CA LYS A 213 18.36 -11.33 4.43
C LYS A 213 18.79 -11.32 5.90
N ASP A 214 18.02 -10.62 6.74
CA ASP A 214 18.17 -10.73 8.17
C ASP A 214 17.55 -12.05 8.71
N SER A 215 17.77 -12.35 9.99
CA SER A 215 17.34 -13.62 10.57
C SER A 215 15.81 -13.75 10.61
N TRP A 216 15.07 -12.66 10.77
CA TRP A 216 13.61 -12.68 10.71
C TRP A 216 13.12 -13.01 9.29
N GLU A 217 13.72 -12.39 8.27
CA GLU A 217 13.38 -12.70 6.86
C GLU A 217 13.65 -14.17 6.54
N VAL A 218 14.78 -14.71 7.02
CA VAL A 218 15.12 -16.14 6.83
C VAL A 218 14.08 -17.05 7.50
N GLU A 219 13.65 -16.72 8.72
CA GLU A 219 12.60 -17.45 9.42
C GLU A 219 11.27 -17.42 8.66
N GLN A 220 10.84 -16.24 8.17
CA GLN A 220 9.61 -16.12 7.37
C GLN A 220 9.70 -16.92 6.06
N MET A 221 10.85 -16.91 5.41
CA MET A 221 11.08 -17.74 4.21
C MET A 221 10.99 -19.23 4.54
N GLN A 222 11.54 -19.67 5.67
CA GLN A 222 11.45 -21.07 6.10
C GLN A 222 10.00 -21.49 6.36
N LEU A 223 9.22 -20.63 7.05
CA LEU A 223 7.79 -20.88 7.26
C LEU A 223 7.01 -21.03 5.96
N ALA A 224 7.34 -20.21 4.95
CA ALA A 224 6.73 -20.29 3.62
C ALA A 224 7.12 -21.60 2.89
N VAL A 225 8.39 -22.02 2.98
CA VAL A 225 8.86 -23.31 2.44
C VAL A 225 8.14 -24.49 3.10
N ASP A 226 8.03 -24.49 4.42
CA ASP A 226 7.36 -25.55 5.17
C ASP A 226 5.88 -25.64 4.83
N ALA A 227 5.21 -24.48 4.68
CA ALA A 227 3.81 -24.43 4.26
C ALA A 227 3.62 -24.98 2.85
N THR A 228 4.53 -24.63 1.93
CA THR A 228 4.52 -25.14 0.55
C THR A 228 4.73 -26.64 0.51
N SER A 229 5.69 -27.17 1.28
CA SER A 229 5.95 -28.60 1.38
C SER A 229 4.70 -29.36 1.86
N ARG A 230 4.05 -28.89 2.92
CA ARG A 230 2.79 -29.48 3.39
C ARG A 230 1.69 -29.46 2.33
N GLY A 231 1.59 -28.36 1.56
CA GLY A 231 0.62 -28.26 0.46
C GLY A 231 0.86 -29.32 -0.62
N PHE A 232 2.11 -29.57 -0.98
CA PHE A 232 2.45 -30.67 -1.92
C PHE A 232 2.14 -32.04 -1.35
N ASP A 233 2.42 -32.29 -0.08
CA ASP A 233 2.08 -33.56 0.60
C ASP A 233 0.57 -33.80 0.59
N ASP A 234 -0.23 -32.76 0.81
CA ASP A 234 -1.70 -32.83 0.75
C ASP A 234 -2.17 -33.14 -0.68
N CYS A 235 -1.62 -32.48 -1.69
CA CYS A 235 -1.92 -32.79 -3.09
C CYS A 235 -1.61 -34.25 -3.44
N LEU A 236 -0.45 -34.76 -3.03
CA LEU A 236 -0.06 -36.16 -3.26
C LEU A 236 -1.00 -37.15 -2.54
N ARG A 237 -1.44 -36.84 -1.34
CA ARG A 237 -2.38 -37.67 -0.58
C ARG A 237 -3.76 -37.79 -1.23
N GLU A 238 -4.22 -36.71 -1.85
CA GLU A 238 -5.53 -36.65 -2.51
C GLU A 238 -5.48 -37.06 -4.01
N TRP A 239 -4.28 -37.33 -4.55
CA TRP A 239 -4.09 -37.59 -5.98
C TRP A 239 -4.97 -38.71 -6.52
N ASP A 240 -5.02 -39.84 -5.81
CA ASP A 240 -5.81 -41.01 -6.23
C ASP A 240 -7.33 -40.80 -6.14
N ARG A 241 -7.76 -39.72 -5.45
CA ARG A 241 -9.19 -39.39 -5.32
C ARG A 241 -9.70 -38.47 -6.45
N VAL A 242 -8.78 -37.80 -7.14
CA VAL A 242 -9.11 -36.82 -8.18
C VAL A 242 -9.03 -37.43 -9.56
N LEU A 243 -8.33 -38.54 -9.73
CA LEU A 243 -8.26 -39.36 -10.95
C LEU A 243 -9.34 -40.43 -10.98
#